data_82ece7ee296037934ba1f3f2f759a7a4
#
_entry.id   82ece7ee296037934ba1f3f2f759a7a4
#
_cell.length_a   1.000
_cell.length_b   1.000
_cell.length_c   1.000
_cell.angle_alpha   90.00
_cell.angle_beta   90.00
_cell.angle_gamma   90.00
#
_symmetry.space_group_name_H-M   'P 1'
#
loop_
_entity.id
_entity.type
_entity.pdbx_description
1 polymer ?
#
loop_
_entity_poly.entity_id
_entity_poly.type
_entity_poly.pdbx_seq_one_letter_code
_entity_poly.pdbx_strand_id
1 'polypeptide(L)'
;MAIILITKNLEEEINKKFKKESIKIFEHIYSLKENPKKGKEIGVVGGILIKELKHKNHRFYFLVDGYKIKILSIKELSNCVLKFVRMSDKNTQQKVINEIKDILRKIGEEHFT
;
A
#
# COMPACT_ATOMS: atom_id res chain seq x y z
N MET A 1 -10.87 -10.87 -8.29
CA MET A 1 -10.08 -9.64 -8.18
C MET A 1 -9.75 -9.33 -6.72
N ALA A 2 -8.57 -8.83 -6.45
CA ALA A 2 -8.25 -8.31 -5.13
C ALA A 2 -9.04 -7.03 -4.85
N ILE A 3 -9.14 -6.66 -3.58
CA ILE A 3 -9.83 -5.44 -3.14
C ILE A 3 -8.80 -4.39 -2.80
N ILE A 4 -8.92 -3.21 -3.39
CA ILE A 4 -8.04 -2.10 -3.10
C ILE A 4 -8.75 -1.12 -2.16
N LEU A 5 -8.14 -0.86 -1.03
CA LEU A 5 -8.58 0.19 -0.11
C LEU A 5 -7.51 1.28 -0.05
N ILE A 6 -7.94 2.51 -0.04
CA ILE A 6 -7.05 3.66 0.12
C ILE A 6 -7.58 4.43 1.32
N THR A 7 -6.74 4.68 2.32
CA THR A 7 -7.19 5.45 3.47
C THR A 7 -7.62 6.84 3.04
N LYS A 8 -8.58 7.40 3.76
CA LYS A 8 -9.09 8.73 3.44
C LYS A 8 -7.98 9.79 3.46
N ASN A 9 -7.10 9.72 4.44
CA ASN A 9 -5.99 10.67 4.55
C ASN A 9 -5.04 10.56 3.36
N LEU A 10 -4.72 9.36 2.93
CA LEU A 10 -3.84 9.17 1.77
C LEU A 10 -4.53 9.66 0.49
N GLU A 11 -5.80 9.36 0.31
CA GLU A 11 -6.56 9.83 -0.86
C GLU A 11 -6.54 11.35 -0.95
N GLU A 12 -6.80 12.02 0.16
CA GLU A 12 -6.77 13.49 0.22
C GLU A 12 -5.39 14.04 -0.08
N GLU A 13 -4.35 13.40 0.46
CA GLU A 13 -2.96 13.80 0.24
C GLU A 13 -2.58 13.69 -1.23
N ILE A 14 -2.96 12.60 -1.88
CA ILE A 14 -2.69 12.38 -3.31
C ILE A 14 -3.39 13.45 -4.15
N ASN A 15 -4.66 13.69 -3.90
CA ASN A 15 -5.44 14.69 -4.64
C ASN A 15 -4.87 16.09 -4.47
N LYS A 16 -4.50 16.44 -3.25
CA LYS A 16 -3.95 17.76 -2.93
C LYS A 16 -2.59 18.00 -3.58
N LYS A 17 -1.74 16.98 -3.53
CA LYS A 17 -0.36 17.09 -4.03
C LYS A 17 -0.26 17.02 -5.54
N PHE A 18 -0.98 16.10 -6.16
CA PHE A 18 -0.81 15.77 -7.58
C PHE A 18 -1.88 16.37 -8.50
N LYS A 19 -3.00 16.78 -7.93
CA LYS A 19 -4.09 17.41 -8.70
C LYS A 19 -4.50 16.56 -9.90
N LYS A 20 -4.29 17.03 -11.14
CA LYS A 20 -4.67 16.29 -12.35
C LYS A 20 -3.93 14.96 -12.50
N GLU A 21 -2.67 14.88 -12.05
CA GLU A 21 -1.90 13.64 -12.11
C GLU A 21 -2.42 12.58 -11.15
N SER A 22 -3.25 12.96 -10.17
CA SER A 22 -3.81 12.00 -9.21
C SER A 22 -4.59 10.90 -9.91
N ILE A 23 -5.24 11.19 -11.03
CA ILE A 23 -5.99 10.19 -11.80
C ILE A 23 -5.07 9.04 -12.22
N LYS A 24 -3.89 9.34 -12.74
CA LYS A 24 -2.92 8.32 -13.18
C LYS A 24 -2.40 7.52 -12.00
N ILE A 25 -2.21 8.16 -10.86
CA ILE A 25 -1.77 7.49 -9.64
C ILE A 25 -2.83 6.50 -9.17
N PHE A 26 -4.09 6.91 -9.11
CA PHE A 26 -5.18 6.02 -8.72
C PHE A 26 -5.35 4.87 -9.72
N GLU A 27 -5.22 5.11 -11.01
CA GLU A 27 -5.26 4.06 -12.02
C GLU A 27 -4.15 3.02 -11.76
N HIS A 28 -2.94 3.49 -11.46
CA HIS A 28 -1.81 2.61 -11.16
C HIS A 28 -2.06 1.77 -9.89
N ILE A 29 -2.56 2.42 -8.84
CA ILE A 29 -2.93 1.73 -7.59
C ILE A 29 -4.00 0.68 -7.87
N TYR A 30 -5.08 1.04 -8.56
CA TYR A 30 -6.17 0.12 -8.85
C TYR A 30 -5.80 -1.01 -9.80
N SER A 31 -4.73 -0.86 -10.59
CA SER A 31 -4.24 -1.93 -11.45
C SER A 31 -3.82 -3.18 -10.66
N LEU A 32 -3.55 -3.04 -9.37
CA LEU A 32 -3.20 -4.15 -8.51
C LEU A 32 -4.36 -5.09 -8.22
N LYS A 33 -5.59 -4.71 -8.55
CA LYS A 33 -6.74 -5.63 -8.48
C LYS A 33 -6.49 -6.88 -9.31
N GLU A 34 -5.92 -6.71 -10.50
CA GLU A 34 -5.62 -7.80 -11.42
C GLU A 34 -4.27 -8.44 -11.15
N ASN A 35 -3.38 -7.75 -10.44
CA ASN A 35 -2.04 -8.23 -10.15
C ASN A 35 -1.64 -7.93 -8.70
N PRO A 36 -2.27 -8.61 -7.72
CA PRO A 36 -2.06 -8.30 -6.30
C PRO A 36 -0.68 -8.64 -5.78
N LYS A 37 0.11 -9.42 -6.53
CA LYS A 37 1.47 -9.76 -6.13
C LYS A 37 2.51 -8.71 -6.56
N LYS A 38 2.10 -7.73 -7.35
CA LYS A 38 2.98 -6.65 -7.79
C LYS A 38 3.40 -5.77 -6.61
N GLY A 39 4.55 -5.14 -6.76
CA GLY A 39 5.12 -4.25 -5.74
C GLY A 39 6.30 -4.88 -5.03
N LYS A 40 7.10 -4.04 -4.40
CA LYS A 40 8.31 -4.46 -3.70
C LYS A 40 8.00 -4.76 -2.24
N GLU A 41 8.49 -5.89 -1.75
CA GLU A 41 8.37 -6.21 -0.33
C GLU A 41 9.32 -5.34 0.49
N ILE A 42 8.79 -4.70 1.53
CA ILE A 42 9.56 -3.80 2.40
C ILE A 42 9.84 -4.46 3.75
N GLY A 43 8.87 -5.16 4.31
CA GLY A 43 9.03 -5.81 5.61
C GLY A 43 7.75 -6.44 6.09
N VAL A 44 7.84 -7.17 7.20
CA VAL A 44 6.70 -7.85 7.82
C VAL A 44 6.62 -7.47 9.29
N VAL A 45 5.43 -7.14 9.75
CA VAL A 45 5.17 -6.87 11.17
C VAL A 45 3.90 -7.62 11.57
N GLY A 46 4.03 -8.58 12.49
CA GLY A 46 2.89 -9.35 12.97
C GLY A 46 2.08 -10.05 11.88
N GLY A 47 2.77 -10.58 10.87
CA GLY A 47 2.08 -11.24 9.75
C GLY A 47 1.58 -10.29 8.67
N ILE A 48 1.63 -8.99 8.89
CA ILE A 48 1.27 -7.99 7.89
C ILE A 48 2.50 -7.65 7.06
N LEU A 49 2.39 -7.85 5.75
CA LEU A 49 3.45 -7.50 4.80
C LEU A 49 3.26 -6.07 4.35
N ILE A 50 4.33 -5.29 4.44
CA ILE A 50 4.38 -3.93 3.93
C ILE A 50 5.00 -4.00 2.54
N LYS A 51 4.29 -3.47 1.54
CA LYS A 51 4.77 -3.45 0.15
C LYS A 51 4.77 -2.02 -0.38
N GLU A 52 5.54 -1.81 -1.41
CA GLU A 52 5.74 -0.50 -2.04
C GLU A 52 5.38 -0.57 -3.51
N LEU A 53 4.56 0.37 -3.95
CA LEU A 53 4.28 0.62 -5.37
C LEU A 53 4.96 1.93 -5.76
N LYS A 54 5.91 1.83 -6.67
CA LYS A 54 6.62 3.01 -7.15
C LYS A 54 5.90 3.63 -8.34
N HIS A 55 5.67 4.94 -8.29
CA HIS A 55 5.11 5.71 -9.39
C HIS A 55 5.97 6.95 -9.59
N LYS A 56 6.78 6.95 -10.67
CA LYS A 56 7.76 8.01 -10.93
C LYS A 56 8.70 8.18 -9.72
N ASN A 57 8.74 9.37 -9.12
CA ASN A 57 9.61 9.67 -7.97
C ASN A 57 8.94 9.44 -6.62
N HIS A 58 7.73 8.90 -6.60
CA HIS A 58 6.97 8.68 -5.38
C HIS A 58 6.73 7.21 -5.12
N ARG A 59 6.55 6.86 -3.85
CA ARG A 59 6.25 5.50 -3.41
C ARG A 59 4.97 5.50 -2.62
N PHE A 60 4.14 4.49 -2.87
CA PHE A 60 2.87 4.31 -2.19
C PHE A 60 2.93 2.97 -1.46
N TYR A 61 2.76 3.00 -0.15
CA TYR A 61 2.91 1.83 0.70
C TYR A 61 1.56 1.22 1.01
N PHE A 62 1.49 -0.10 0.91
CA PHE A 62 0.26 -0.82 1.21
C PHE A 62 0.52 -2.03 2.09
N LEU A 63 -0.51 -2.39 2.81
CA LEU A 63 -0.51 -3.50 3.74
C LEU A 63 -1.31 -4.65 3.17
N VAL A 64 -0.82 -5.86 3.32
CA VAL A 64 -1.49 -7.08 2.84
C VAL A 64 -1.16 -8.23 3.79
N ASP A 65 -2.07 -9.21 3.85
CA ASP A 65 -1.82 -10.43 4.60
C ASP A 65 -0.61 -11.15 3.99
N GLY A 66 0.49 -11.23 4.75
CA GLY A 66 1.75 -11.80 4.27
C GLY A 66 1.66 -13.27 3.93
N TYR A 67 0.85 -14.03 4.66
CA TYR A 67 0.63 -15.44 4.38
C TYR A 67 -0.10 -15.62 3.06
N LYS A 68 -1.24 -14.93 2.90
CA LYS A 68 -2.05 -15.04 1.67
C LYS A 68 -1.27 -14.66 0.42
N ILE A 69 -0.54 -13.55 0.48
CA ILE A 69 0.15 -13.05 -0.73
C ILE A 69 1.29 -13.98 -1.17
N LYS A 70 1.90 -14.72 -0.24
CA LYS A 70 3.01 -15.62 -0.55
C LYS A 70 2.55 -17.01 -0.97
N ILE A 71 1.48 -17.51 -0.38
CA ILE A 71 1.04 -18.90 -0.53
C ILE A 71 0.00 -19.07 -1.62
N LEU A 72 -0.95 -18.14 -1.73
CA LEU A 72 -2.08 -18.27 -2.63
C LEU A 72 -1.72 -17.85 -4.07
N SER A 73 -2.37 -18.48 -5.04
CA SER A 73 -2.28 -18.07 -6.44
C SER A 73 -3.07 -16.78 -6.66
N ILE A 74 -2.86 -16.11 -7.80
CA ILE A 74 -3.60 -14.88 -8.12
C ILE A 74 -5.11 -15.12 -8.11
N LYS A 75 -5.55 -16.26 -8.62
CA LYS A 75 -6.97 -16.64 -8.61
C LYS A 75 -7.51 -16.78 -7.20
N GLU A 76 -6.72 -17.39 -6.31
CA GLU A 76 -7.09 -17.59 -4.91
C GLU A 76 -7.06 -16.31 -4.09
N LEU A 77 -6.38 -15.26 -4.57
CA LEU A 77 -6.31 -13.96 -3.92
C LEU A 77 -7.54 -13.08 -4.21
N SER A 78 -8.56 -13.64 -4.86
CA SER A 78 -9.85 -12.96 -4.99
C SER A 78 -10.34 -12.57 -3.59
N ASN A 79 -10.71 -11.30 -3.41
CA ASN A 79 -11.12 -10.71 -2.14
C ASN A 79 -9.97 -10.46 -1.13
N CYS A 80 -8.73 -10.70 -1.52
CA CYS A 80 -7.59 -10.26 -0.72
C CYS A 80 -7.56 -8.72 -0.70
N VAL A 81 -7.37 -8.14 0.49
CA VAL A 81 -7.38 -6.68 0.66
C VAL A 81 -5.95 -6.14 0.61
N LEU A 82 -5.74 -5.15 -0.24
CA LEU A 82 -4.52 -4.35 -0.29
C LEU A 82 -4.88 -2.96 0.20
N LYS A 83 -4.39 -2.58 1.37
CA LYS A 83 -4.74 -1.30 2.01
C LYS A 83 -3.59 -0.31 1.88
N PHE A 84 -3.78 0.70 1.04
CA PHE A 84 -2.81 1.78 0.85
C PHE A 84 -2.92 2.80 1.98
N VAL A 85 -1.81 3.07 2.66
CA VAL A 85 -1.83 3.83 3.93
C VAL A 85 -0.96 5.08 3.94
N ARG A 86 0.16 5.08 3.21
CA ARG A 86 1.13 6.18 3.24
C ARG A 86 1.80 6.34 1.89
N MET A 87 2.37 7.52 1.68
CA MET A 87 3.22 7.77 0.52
C MET A 87 4.50 8.47 0.97
N SER A 88 5.54 8.36 0.14
CA SER A 88 6.78 9.10 0.33
C SER A 88 7.36 9.51 -1.02
N ASP A 89 8.30 10.44 -0.97
CA ASP A 89 9.21 10.65 -2.09
C ASP A 89 10.50 9.85 -1.84
N LYS A 90 11.49 10.01 -2.71
CA LYS A 90 12.76 9.32 -2.60
C LYS A 90 13.50 9.65 -1.29
N ASN A 91 13.38 10.88 -0.81
CA ASN A 91 14.14 11.35 0.35
C ASN A 91 13.52 10.98 1.69
N THR A 92 12.21 10.71 1.73
CA THR A 92 11.48 10.43 2.96
C THR A 92 11.09 8.95 3.13
N GLN A 93 11.58 8.07 2.27
CA GLN A 93 11.23 6.64 2.31
C GLN A 93 11.42 6.01 3.68
N GLN A 94 12.63 6.12 4.24
CA GLN A 94 12.94 5.42 5.48
C GLN A 94 12.12 5.95 6.65
N LYS A 95 11.90 7.25 6.69
CA LYS A 95 11.05 7.87 7.71
C LYS A 95 9.63 7.32 7.67
N VAL A 96 9.04 7.25 6.48
CA VAL A 96 7.67 6.76 6.30
C VAL A 96 7.58 5.28 6.61
N ILE A 97 8.53 4.47 6.15
CA ILE A 97 8.57 3.03 6.45
C ILE A 97 8.63 2.80 7.96
N ASN A 98 9.49 3.54 8.66
CA ASN A 98 9.62 3.43 10.11
C ASN A 98 8.31 3.80 10.82
N GLU A 99 7.64 4.84 10.36
CA GLU A 99 6.33 5.25 10.87
C GLU A 99 5.30 4.13 10.72
N ILE A 100 5.22 3.52 9.53
CA ILE A 100 4.30 2.41 9.28
C ILE A 100 4.58 1.25 10.23
N LYS A 101 5.85 0.86 10.36
CA LYS A 101 6.25 -0.23 11.25
C LYS A 101 5.90 0.05 12.71
N ASP A 102 6.12 1.28 13.16
CA ASP A 102 5.82 1.68 14.53
C ASP A 102 4.32 1.61 14.82
N ILE A 103 3.49 2.08 13.89
CA ILE A 103 2.04 2.02 14.05
C ILE A 103 1.58 0.57 14.12
N LEU A 104 2.07 -0.29 13.23
CA LEU A 104 1.72 -1.70 13.23
C LEU A 104 2.12 -2.41 14.51
N ARG A 105 3.32 -2.12 15.05
CA ARG A 105 3.81 -2.74 16.28
C ARG A 105 3.04 -2.30 17.52
N LYS A 106 2.69 -1.01 17.58
CA LYS A 106 2.13 -0.43 18.81
C LYS A 106 0.62 -0.49 18.87
N ILE A 107 -0.05 -0.33 17.73
CA ILE A 107 -1.50 -0.10 17.70
C ILE A 107 -2.23 -1.07 16.78
N GLY A 108 -1.65 -1.39 15.61
CA GLY A 108 -2.26 -2.27 14.64
C GLY A 108 -2.70 -1.55 13.37
N GLU A 109 -3.14 -2.34 12.37
CA GLU A 109 -3.43 -1.79 11.03
C GLU A 109 -4.70 -0.94 10.96
N GLU A 110 -5.63 -1.11 11.90
CA GLU A 110 -6.89 -0.35 11.93
C GLU A 110 -6.71 1.13 12.25
N HIS A 111 -5.53 1.52 12.70
CA HIS A 111 -5.24 2.91 13.02
C HIS A 111 -4.76 3.75 11.85
N PHE A 112 -4.65 3.16 10.67
CA PHE A 112 -4.41 3.92 9.46
C PHE A 112 -5.73 4.47 8.92
N THR A 113 -5.85 5.76 8.89
CA THR A 113 -7.05 6.46 8.40
C THR A 113 -6.73 7.29 7.14
#